data_798e40e18410c00784e967b1be64c071
#
_entry.id   798e40e18410c00784e967b1be64c071
#
_cell.length_a   1.000
_cell.length_b   1.000
_cell.length_c   1.000
_cell.angle_alpha   90.00
_cell.angle_beta   90.00
_cell.angle_gamma   90.00
#
_symmetry.space_group_name_H-M   'P 1'
#
loop_
_entity.id
_entity.type
_entity.pdbx_description
1 polymer ?
#
loop_
_entity_poly.entity_id
_entity_poly.type
_entity_poly.pdbx_seq_one_letter_code
_entity_poly.pdbx_strand_id
1 'polypeptide(L)'
;MCGIAGEVRNDGRLPDVGAVGRMVESMGSRGPDGAGVWSAGPIALGHRRLAIIDLSGRGHQPMVDAELGLAVVFNGCIYNHRELRRELEGAGHRFASTSDTEVLLKGWREWGEGLVDRLAGMFAFALAERDTGRVVLARDRLGIKPLYLADVDGALRFGSTVPAVVAGGGVDTSVDPVALHHYLTFHAVVPAPRTLLSGVTKLAPATILVVEPDGRRREREYWNPWIAGPPAAAPSGGDSADPRAWQDAVETALRVAVRRRLVADVPVGVLLSGGLDSSLIVAL
;
A
#
# COMPACT_ATOMS: atom_id res chain seq x y z
N MET A 1 -7.81 2.42 -9.76
CA MET A 1 -6.86 2.24 -8.63
C MET A 1 -5.51 2.75 -9.06
N CYS A 2 -4.77 3.44 -8.21
CA CYS A 2 -3.41 3.87 -8.54
C CYS A 2 -2.46 2.71 -8.85
N GLY A 3 -1.32 3.02 -9.46
CA GLY A 3 -0.21 2.11 -9.65
C GLY A 3 1.07 2.72 -9.12
N ILE A 4 1.85 1.97 -8.37
CA ILE A 4 3.20 2.36 -7.95
C ILE A 4 4.24 1.46 -8.59
N ALA A 5 5.41 2.01 -8.82
CA ALA A 5 6.58 1.32 -9.33
C ALA A 5 7.85 1.95 -8.75
N GLY A 6 8.94 1.23 -8.79
CA GLY A 6 10.25 1.81 -8.46
C GLY A 6 11.39 0.82 -8.60
N GLU A 7 12.58 1.38 -8.51
CA GLU A 7 13.84 0.66 -8.49
C GLU A 7 14.77 1.25 -7.43
N VAL A 8 15.40 0.37 -6.67
CA VAL A 8 16.40 0.72 -5.65
C VAL A 8 17.67 -0.06 -5.94
N ARG A 9 18.79 0.64 -6.10
CA ARG A 9 20.10 0.01 -6.32
C ARG A 9 20.97 0.09 -5.06
N ASN A 10 21.78 -0.93 -4.90
CA ASN A 10 22.73 -1.03 -3.79
C ASN A 10 24.14 -1.37 -4.27
N ASP A 11 24.38 -1.31 -5.59
CA ASP A 11 25.65 -1.67 -6.23
C ASP A 11 26.44 -0.44 -6.70
N GLY A 12 26.06 0.75 -6.25
CA GLY A 12 26.70 2.02 -6.61
C GLY A 12 26.32 2.58 -7.99
N ARG A 13 25.51 1.85 -8.77
CA ARG A 13 24.98 2.36 -10.06
C ARG A 13 23.73 3.22 -9.84
N LEU A 14 23.41 4.06 -10.83
CA LEU A 14 22.14 4.79 -10.85
C LEU A 14 20.98 3.85 -11.26
N PRO A 15 19.75 4.14 -10.80
CA PRO A 15 18.58 3.35 -11.17
C PRO A 15 18.23 3.52 -12.65
N ASP A 16 17.67 2.48 -13.27
CA ASP A 16 17.13 2.56 -14.62
C ASP A 16 15.77 3.29 -14.61
N VAL A 17 15.82 4.62 -14.72
CA VAL A 17 14.62 5.48 -14.77
C VAL A 17 13.74 5.11 -15.98
N GLY A 18 14.34 4.65 -17.10
CA GLY A 18 13.61 4.17 -18.26
C GLY A 18 12.81 2.90 -17.97
N ALA A 19 13.37 1.95 -17.21
CA ALA A 19 12.64 0.78 -16.75
C ALA A 19 11.44 1.17 -15.87
N VAL A 20 11.64 2.09 -14.91
CA VAL A 20 10.54 2.60 -14.07
C VAL A 20 9.49 3.31 -14.94
N GLY A 21 9.89 4.06 -15.96
CA GLY A 21 8.99 4.67 -16.95
C GLY A 21 8.12 3.62 -17.67
N ARG A 22 8.73 2.54 -18.19
CA ARG A 22 7.98 1.42 -18.82
C ARG A 22 7.01 0.75 -17.84
N MET A 23 7.42 0.57 -16.59
CA MET A 23 6.55 0.02 -15.54
C MET A 23 5.32 0.93 -15.30
N VAL A 24 5.54 2.24 -15.22
CA VAL A 24 4.48 3.25 -15.07
C VAL A 24 3.53 3.23 -16.28
N GLU A 25 4.04 3.20 -17.49
CA GLU A 25 3.24 3.15 -18.72
C GLU A 25 2.33 1.92 -18.77
N SER A 26 2.84 0.75 -18.39
CA SER A 26 2.09 -0.50 -18.38
C SER A 26 0.87 -0.48 -17.43
N MET A 27 0.88 0.45 -16.47
CA MET A 27 -0.22 0.63 -15.50
C MET A 27 -1.21 1.75 -15.89
N GLY A 28 -1.22 2.21 -17.14
CA GLY A 28 -2.08 3.31 -17.60
C GLY A 28 -3.54 3.14 -17.26
N SER A 29 -4.10 1.93 -17.43
CA SER A 29 -5.50 1.62 -17.09
C SER A 29 -5.82 1.67 -15.59
N ARG A 30 -4.81 1.57 -14.71
CA ARG A 30 -5.01 1.67 -13.26
C ARG A 30 -5.17 3.13 -12.81
N GLY A 31 -4.42 4.02 -13.42
CA GLY A 31 -4.39 5.44 -13.03
C GLY A 31 -4.36 6.35 -14.26
N PRO A 32 -5.51 6.63 -14.87
CA PRO A 32 -5.59 7.43 -16.09
C PRO A 32 -5.36 8.92 -15.86
N ASP A 33 -5.52 9.43 -14.63
CA ASP A 33 -5.59 10.86 -14.33
C ASP A 33 -4.22 11.54 -14.20
N GLY A 34 -3.15 10.75 -14.15
CA GLY A 34 -1.80 11.31 -14.08
C GLY A 34 -0.71 10.25 -14.01
N ALA A 35 0.50 10.69 -14.36
CA ALA A 35 1.71 9.89 -14.24
C ALA A 35 2.86 10.75 -13.72
N GLY A 36 3.80 10.13 -13.02
CA GLY A 36 5.00 10.79 -12.55
C GLY A 36 6.14 9.81 -12.32
N VAL A 37 7.36 10.29 -12.52
CA VAL A 37 8.59 9.58 -12.16
C VAL A 37 9.50 10.58 -11.46
N TRP A 38 10.15 10.14 -10.40
CA TRP A 38 11.12 10.90 -9.64
C TRP A 38 12.33 10.00 -9.35
N SER A 39 13.51 10.58 -9.32
CA SER A 39 14.72 9.87 -8.95
C SER A 39 15.68 10.74 -8.14
N ALA A 40 16.37 10.12 -7.18
CA ALA A 40 17.46 10.72 -6.43
C ALA A 40 18.43 9.63 -5.97
N GLY A 41 19.73 9.85 -6.22
CA GLY A 41 20.76 8.87 -5.91
C GLY A 41 20.43 7.49 -6.49
N PRO A 42 20.44 6.43 -5.69
CA PRO A 42 20.20 5.05 -6.13
C PRO A 42 18.72 4.68 -6.27
N ILE A 43 17.79 5.65 -6.15
CA ILE A 43 16.36 5.39 -6.05
C ILE A 43 15.62 6.04 -7.21
N ALA A 44 14.70 5.30 -7.83
CA ALA A 44 13.68 5.83 -8.73
C ALA A 44 12.29 5.35 -8.31
N LEU A 45 11.35 6.28 -8.27
CA LEU A 45 9.94 6.05 -7.92
C LEU A 45 9.05 6.45 -9.09
N GLY A 46 8.01 5.66 -9.36
CA GLY A 46 7.05 5.91 -10.41
C GLY A 46 5.61 5.72 -9.94
N HIS A 47 4.70 6.50 -10.51
CA HIS A 47 3.29 6.49 -10.11
C HIS A 47 2.35 6.66 -11.30
N ARG A 48 1.20 5.97 -11.23
CA ARG A 48 -0.01 6.22 -12.05
C ARG A 48 -1.17 6.56 -11.13
N ARG A 49 -1.80 7.70 -11.36
CA ARG A 49 -2.81 8.27 -10.47
C ARG A 49 -4.22 7.99 -10.95
N LEU A 50 -5.06 7.52 -10.03
CA LEU A 50 -6.51 7.67 -10.08
C LEU A 50 -6.88 8.66 -8.95
N ALA A 51 -7.35 9.84 -9.32
CA ALA A 51 -7.62 10.93 -8.39
C ALA A 51 -8.96 10.71 -7.66
N ILE A 52 -8.91 10.30 -6.40
CA ILE A 52 -10.08 10.05 -5.54
C ILE A 52 -10.09 11.00 -4.34
N ILE A 53 -8.94 11.29 -3.75
CA ILE A 53 -8.75 12.25 -2.65
C ILE A 53 -7.79 13.32 -3.15
N ASP A 54 -8.11 14.60 -2.87
CA ASP A 54 -7.42 15.78 -3.38
C ASP A 54 -7.32 15.79 -4.92
N LEU A 55 -8.36 16.21 -5.59
CA LEU A 55 -8.41 16.24 -7.07
C LEU A 55 -7.47 17.26 -7.70
N SER A 56 -6.80 18.08 -6.89
CA SER A 56 -5.84 19.10 -7.35
C SER A 56 -4.50 18.50 -7.75
N GLY A 57 -3.66 19.33 -8.38
CA GLY A 57 -2.27 18.98 -8.67
C GLY A 57 -1.41 18.73 -7.42
N ARG A 58 -1.84 19.16 -6.23
CA ARG A 58 -1.11 18.95 -4.98
C ARG A 58 -1.13 17.48 -4.51
N GLY A 59 -2.11 16.69 -4.96
CA GLY A 59 -2.17 15.26 -4.74
C GLY A 59 -1.34 14.44 -5.74
N HIS A 60 -0.54 15.05 -6.63
CA HIS A 60 0.33 14.34 -7.57
C HIS A 60 1.39 13.51 -6.84
N GLN A 61 1.79 12.42 -7.50
CA GLN A 61 2.83 11.53 -7.00
C GLN A 61 3.81 11.15 -8.14
N PRO A 62 5.08 10.85 -7.84
CA PRO A 62 5.69 10.78 -6.51
C PRO A 62 5.56 12.09 -5.75
N MET A 63 5.07 12.04 -4.49
CA MET A 63 4.97 13.22 -3.65
C MET A 63 6.28 13.42 -2.90
N VAL A 64 6.85 14.61 -3.03
CA VAL A 64 8.18 14.95 -2.49
C VAL A 64 8.05 16.05 -1.46
N ASP A 65 8.61 15.83 -0.31
CA ASP A 65 8.83 16.84 0.72
C ASP A 65 10.33 17.15 0.81
N ALA A 66 10.73 18.26 0.22
CA ALA A 66 12.14 18.64 0.14
C ALA A 66 12.74 19.01 1.50
N GLU A 67 11.93 19.56 2.41
CA GLU A 67 12.37 19.95 3.76
C GLU A 67 12.62 18.73 4.63
N LEU A 68 11.76 17.70 4.50
CA LEU A 68 11.92 16.44 5.22
C LEU A 68 12.92 15.49 4.55
N GLY A 69 13.33 15.75 3.30
CA GLY A 69 14.17 14.84 2.53
C GLY A 69 13.44 13.53 2.16
N LEU A 70 12.13 13.54 2.03
CA LEU A 70 11.29 12.37 1.82
C LEU A 70 10.59 12.41 0.46
N ALA A 71 10.42 11.24 -0.15
CA ALA A 71 9.56 11.05 -1.32
C ALA A 71 8.71 9.79 -1.14
N VAL A 72 7.45 9.80 -1.61
CA VAL A 72 6.53 8.67 -1.48
C VAL A 72 5.73 8.43 -2.75
N VAL A 73 5.53 7.16 -3.07
CA VAL A 73 4.50 6.69 -3.99
C VAL A 73 3.55 5.76 -3.25
N PHE A 74 2.25 5.96 -3.48
CA PHE A 74 1.20 5.33 -2.69
C PHE A 74 0.03 4.91 -3.57
N ASN A 75 -0.41 3.67 -3.39
CA ASN A 75 -1.62 3.11 -3.97
C ASN A 75 -2.55 2.69 -2.84
N GLY A 76 -3.56 3.47 -2.55
CA GLY A 76 -4.45 3.16 -1.44
C GLY A 76 -5.47 4.22 -1.10
N CYS A 77 -5.99 4.11 0.12
CA CYS A 77 -6.78 5.11 0.82
C CYS A 77 -6.55 4.94 2.32
N ILE A 78 -6.10 5.98 2.98
CA ILE A 78 -5.95 6.02 4.44
C ILE A 78 -7.23 6.60 5.02
N TYR A 79 -8.11 5.75 5.52
CA TYR A 79 -9.46 6.14 5.98
C TYR A 79 -9.44 7.14 7.13
N ASN A 80 -8.45 7.03 8.02
CA ASN A 80 -8.27 7.92 9.16
C ASN A 80 -7.27 9.07 8.91
N HIS A 81 -7.02 9.43 7.63
CA HIS A 81 -6.05 10.47 7.29
C HIS A 81 -6.39 11.83 7.93
N ARG A 82 -7.67 12.16 8.08
CA ARG A 82 -8.10 13.43 8.69
C ARG A 82 -7.81 13.51 10.19
N GLU A 83 -7.92 12.39 10.90
CA GLU A 83 -7.57 12.27 12.31
C GLU A 83 -6.06 12.37 12.51
N LEU A 84 -5.30 11.58 11.74
CA LEU A 84 -3.83 11.59 11.77
C LEU A 84 -3.28 12.97 11.39
N ARG A 85 -3.89 13.64 10.41
CA ARG A 85 -3.51 15.00 10.03
C ARG A 85 -3.65 15.97 11.18
N ARG A 86 -4.78 15.96 11.92
CA ARG A 86 -4.97 16.85 13.08
C ARG A 86 -3.93 16.59 14.18
N GLU A 87 -3.59 15.32 14.42
CA GLU A 87 -2.54 14.95 15.36
C GLU A 87 -1.19 15.51 14.93
N LEU A 88 -0.83 15.36 13.66
CA LEU A 88 0.42 15.87 13.08
C LEU A 88 0.47 17.41 13.05
N GLU A 89 -0.64 18.08 12.75
CA GLU A 89 -0.75 19.53 12.84
C GLU A 89 -0.55 20.03 14.29
N GLY A 90 -1.09 19.27 15.26
CA GLY A 90 -0.85 19.50 16.69
C GLY A 90 0.61 19.31 17.11
N ALA A 91 1.35 18.43 16.43
CA ALA A 91 2.79 18.24 16.62
C ALA A 91 3.65 19.26 15.84
N GLY A 92 3.02 20.22 15.13
CA GLY A 92 3.70 21.31 14.43
C GLY A 92 3.95 21.07 12.94
N HIS A 93 3.50 19.95 12.36
CA HIS A 93 3.63 19.72 10.93
C HIS A 93 2.67 20.60 10.13
N ARG A 94 3.15 21.11 8.99
CA ARG A 94 2.34 21.88 8.03
C ARG A 94 2.04 21.03 6.80
N PHE A 95 0.82 21.15 6.29
CA PHE A 95 0.35 20.43 5.13
C PHE A 95 0.10 21.39 3.95
N ALA A 96 0.52 20.98 2.76
CA ALA A 96 0.33 21.72 1.52
C ALA A 96 -0.87 21.23 0.70
N SER A 97 -1.31 19.99 0.92
CA SER A 97 -2.40 19.32 0.20
C SER A 97 -3.51 18.85 1.15
N THR A 98 -4.61 18.38 0.63
CA THR A 98 -5.64 17.66 1.40
C THR A 98 -5.53 16.14 1.23
N SER A 99 -4.50 15.69 0.51
CA SER A 99 -4.26 14.28 0.19
C SER A 99 -3.92 13.45 1.43
N ASP A 100 -4.42 12.24 1.48
CA ASP A 100 -4.01 11.22 2.45
C ASP A 100 -2.55 10.77 2.24
N THR A 101 -2.00 10.96 1.04
CA THR A 101 -0.58 10.67 0.74
C THR A 101 0.38 11.53 1.58
N GLU A 102 0.06 12.80 1.82
CA GLU A 102 0.94 13.69 2.60
C GLU A 102 1.05 13.27 4.06
N VAL A 103 0.01 12.61 4.60
CA VAL A 103 0.04 12.03 5.96
C VAL A 103 1.14 10.98 6.09
N LEU A 104 1.46 10.25 5.01
CA LEU A 104 2.55 9.27 5.04
C LEU A 104 3.91 9.94 5.21
N LEU A 105 4.17 11.07 4.54
CA LEU A 105 5.44 11.81 4.66
C LEU A 105 5.61 12.40 6.07
N LYS A 106 4.59 13.14 6.54
CA LYS A 106 4.64 13.78 7.86
C LYS A 106 4.63 12.75 8.98
N GLY A 107 3.80 11.71 8.87
CA GLY A 107 3.72 10.61 9.84
C GLY A 107 5.00 9.76 9.88
N TRP A 108 5.69 9.57 8.75
CA TRP A 108 6.98 8.90 8.75
C TRP A 108 8.03 9.70 9.53
N ARG A 109 8.04 11.01 9.33
CA ARG A 109 8.95 11.91 10.07
C ARG A 109 8.69 11.86 11.58
N GLU A 110 7.42 11.80 11.99
CA GLU A 110 7.01 11.85 13.39
C GLU A 110 7.15 10.51 14.10
N TRP A 111 6.72 9.42 13.45
CA TRP A 111 6.57 8.11 14.10
C TRP A 111 7.47 7.02 13.53
N GLY A 112 8.23 7.30 12.47
CA GLY A 112 9.06 6.30 11.80
C GLY A 112 8.26 5.06 11.39
N GLU A 113 8.81 3.89 11.67
CA GLU A 113 8.16 2.61 11.37
C GLU A 113 6.85 2.38 12.16
N GLY A 114 6.62 3.10 13.27
CA GLY A 114 5.35 3.07 14.01
C GLY A 114 4.18 3.69 13.25
N LEU A 115 4.43 4.38 12.13
CA LEU A 115 3.39 4.91 11.27
C LEU A 115 2.39 3.83 10.85
N VAL A 116 2.86 2.65 10.39
CA VAL A 116 1.99 1.59 9.86
C VAL A 116 1.01 1.04 10.89
N ASP A 117 1.36 1.09 12.17
CA ASP A 117 0.50 0.65 13.27
C ASP A 117 -0.70 1.59 13.46
N ARG A 118 -0.54 2.88 13.10
CA ARG A 118 -1.54 3.94 13.21
C ARG A 118 -2.48 4.05 12.01
N LEU A 119 -2.07 3.51 10.85
CA LEU A 119 -2.86 3.59 9.62
C LEU A 119 -4.09 2.68 9.69
N ALA A 120 -5.27 3.25 9.43
CA ALA A 120 -6.48 2.50 9.13
C ALA A 120 -6.82 2.71 7.65
N GLY A 121 -6.65 1.68 6.84
CA GLY A 121 -6.81 1.84 5.39
C GLY A 121 -6.47 0.58 4.61
N MET A 122 -6.51 0.75 3.30
CA MET A 122 -5.99 -0.20 2.32
C MET A 122 -4.86 0.47 1.57
N PHE A 123 -3.65 -0.10 1.63
CA PHE A 123 -2.48 0.58 1.08
C PHE A 123 -1.35 -0.34 0.68
N ALA A 124 -0.62 0.11 -0.33
CA ALA A 124 0.77 -0.24 -0.58
C ALA A 124 1.51 1.06 -0.88
N PHE A 125 2.65 1.28 -0.25
CA PHE A 125 3.47 2.46 -0.53
C PHE A 125 4.95 2.12 -0.55
N ALA A 126 5.71 2.98 -1.23
CA ALA A 126 7.16 3.04 -1.15
C ALA A 126 7.56 4.46 -0.75
N LEU A 127 8.32 4.57 0.33
CA LEU A 127 8.84 5.83 0.86
C LEU A 127 10.36 5.81 0.78
N ALA A 128 10.94 6.85 0.20
CA ALA A 128 12.37 7.04 0.07
C ALA A 128 12.86 8.14 1.00
N GLU A 129 13.91 7.88 1.75
CA GLU A 129 14.69 8.85 2.52
C GLU A 129 15.89 9.27 1.67
N ARG A 130 15.85 10.48 1.13
CA ARG A 130 16.89 11.00 0.22
C ARG A 130 18.27 11.04 0.87
N ASP A 131 18.31 11.47 2.12
CA ASP A 131 19.58 11.79 2.79
C ASP A 131 20.29 10.53 3.30
N THR A 132 19.54 9.46 3.61
CA THR A 132 20.08 8.16 4.03
C THR A 132 20.20 7.18 2.87
N GLY A 133 19.43 7.35 1.79
CA GLY A 133 19.30 6.37 0.71
C GLY A 133 18.44 5.15 1.08
N ARG A 134 17.79 5.16 2.24
CA ARG A 134 16.88 4.11 2.70
C ARG A 134 15.57 4.14 1.93
N VAL A 135 15.03 2.97 1.63
CA VAL A 135 13.68 2.82 1.08
C VAL A 135 12.85 1.90 1.95
N VAL A 136 11.61 2.29 2.17
CA VAL A 136 10.64 1.54 2.95
C VAL A 136 9.45 1.19 2.09
N LEU A 137 9.14 -0.10 2.02
CA LEU A 137 7.97 -0.64 1.35
C LEU A 137 7.00 -1.14 2.43
N ALA A 138 5.72 -0.81 2.30
CA ALA A 138 4.72 -1.31 3.24
C ALA A 138 3.45 -1.74 2.54
N ARG A 139 2.79 -2.76 3.11
CA ARG A 139 1.54 -3.31 2.61
C ARG A 139 0.52 -3.43 3.73
N ASP A 140 -0.75 -3.13 3.45
CA ASP A 140 -1.82 -3.12 4.44
C ASP A 140 -2.07 -4.49 5.10
N ARG A 141 -2.78 -4.46 6.24
CA ARG A 141 -3.04 -5.60 7.14
C ARG A 141 -3.59 -6.83 6.43
N LEU A 142 -4.47 -6.66 5.45
CA LEU A 142 -5.11 -7.75 4.73
C LEU A 142 -4.51 -7.97 3.33
N GLY A 143 -3.51 -7.15 2.92
CA GLY A 143 -2.90 -7.19 1.60
C GLY A 143 -3.87 -6.81 0.48
N ILE A 144 -4.86 -5.93 0.77
CA ILE A 144 -5.86 -5.47 -0.22
C ILE A 144 -5.16 -4.80 -1.40
N LYS A 145 -4.14 -3.98 -1.13
CA LYS A 145 -3.32 -3.41 -2.21
C LYS A 145 -2.14 -4.33 -2.51
N PRO A 146 -1.95 -4.70 -3.78
CA PRO A 146 -0.85 -5.57 -4.16
C PRO A 146 0.48 -4.81 -4.17
N LEU A 147 1.56 -5.55 -3.84
CA LEU A 147 2.93 -5.09 -3.99
C LEU A 147 3.83 -6.28 -4.34
N TYR A 148 4.44 -6.20 -5.52
CA TYR A 148 5.30 -7.23 -6.09
C TYR A 148 6.74 -6.74 -6.14
N LEU A 149 7.67 -7.67 -5.97
CA LEU A 149 9.11 -7.44 -5.86
C LEU A 149 9.84 -8.34 -6.86
N ALA A 150 10.94 -7.84 -7.43
CA ALA A 150 11.87 -8.64 -8.23
C ALA A 150 13.30 -8.15 -8.00
N ASP A 151 14.24 -9.08 -7.87
CA ASP A 151 15.67 -8.79 -7.89
C ASP A 151 16.18 -8.86 -9.34
N VAL A 152 16.71 -7.75 -9.83
CA VAL A 152 17.17 -7.63 -11.21
C VAL A 152 18.52 -6.92 -11.25
N ASP A 153 19.57 -7.62 -11.65
CA ASP A 153 20.91 -7.06 -11.91
C ASP A 153 21.39 -6.10 -10.79
N GLY A 154 21.35 -6.56 -9.53
CA GLY A 154 21.79 -5.78 -8.37
C GLY A 154 20.83 -4.66 -7.95
N ALA A 155 19.61 -4.65 -8.47
CA ALA A 155 18.54 -3.76 -8.05
C ALA A 155 17.35 -4.53 -7.47
N LEU A 156 16.66 -3.93 -6.50
CA LEU A 156 15.31 -4.31 -6.13
C LEU A 156 14.31 -3.48 -6.94
N ARG A 157 13.49 -4.13 -7.76
CA ARG A 157 12.32 -3.52 -8.41
C ARG A 157 11.05 -3.87 -7.66
N PHE A 158 10.11 -2.95 -7.66
CA PHE A 158 8.79 -3.18 -7.08
C PHE A 158 7.69 -2.54 -7.91
N GLY A 159 6.49 -3.12 -7.83
CA GLY A 159 5.34 -2.59 -8.57
C GLY A 159 4.00 -3.12 -8.09
N SER A 160 2.93 -2.43 -8.46
CA SER A 160 1.55 -2.80 -8.11
C SER A 160 1.02 -4.01 -8.88
N THR A 161 1.67 -4.42 -9.96
CA THR A 161 1.24 -5.58 -10.78
C THR A 161 2.44 -6.34 -11.30
N VAL A 162 2.28 -7.67 -11.48
CA VAL A 162 3.31 -8.52 -12.09
C VAL A 162 3.67 -8.04 -13.50
N PRO A 163 2.71 -7.71 -14.40
CA PRO A 163 3.04 -7.17 -15.70
C PRO A 163 3.87 -5.89 -15.65
N ALA A 164 3.63 -5.02 -14.66
CA ALA A 164 4.44 -3.80 -14.49
C ALA A 164 5.90 -4.13 -14.14
N VAL A 165 6.12 -5.04 -13.19
CA VAL A 165 7.47 -5.46 -12.81
C VAL A 165 8.20 -6.08 -14.00
N VAL A 166 7.53 -6.93 -14.78
CA VAL A 166 8.07 -7.56 -16.00
C VAL A 166 8.37 -6.52 -17.09
N ALA A 167 7.53 -5.49 -17.26
CA ALA A 167 7.74 -4.42 -18.23
C ALA A 167 9.03 -3.61 -17.97
N GLY A 168 9.54 -3.63 -16.74
CA GLY A 168 10.86 -3.09 -16.42
C GLY A 168 12.00 -3.79 -17.13
N GLY A 169 11.82 -5.06 -17.53
CA GLY A 169 12.81 -5.91 -18.20
C GLY A 169 13.74 -6.66 -17.22
N GLY A 170 14.44 -7.67 -17.73
CA GLY A 170 15.45 -8.44 -16.97
C GLY A 170 14.91 -9.37 -15.87
N VAL A 171 13.60 -9.51 -15.74
CA VAL A 171 12.95 -10.38 -14.76
C VAL A 171 12.87 -11.81 -15.27
N ASP A 172 13.17 -12.80 -14.44
CA ASP A 172 12.93 -14.21 -14.77
C ASP A 172 11.41 -14.47 -14.85
N THR A 173 10.95 -14.77 -16.05
CA THR A 173 9.54 -15.07 -16.34
C THR A 173 9.25 -16.57 -16.44
N SER A 174 10.18 -17.43 -16.05
CA SER A 174 9.91 -18.87 -15.95
C SER A 174 8.81 -19.16 -14.93
N VAL A 175 8.03 -20.21 -15.19
CA VAL A 175 6.93 -20.60 -14.30
C VAL A 175 7.46 -21.29 -13.06
N ASP A 176 7.06 -20.82 -11.87
CA ASP A 176 7.31 -21.51 -10.60
C ASP A 176 6.36 -22.73 -10.48
N PRO A 177 6.90 -23.97 -10.49
CA PRO A 177 6.06 -25.18 -10.47
C PRO A 177 5.26 -25.33 -9.18
N VAL A 178 5.76 -24.83 -8.04
CA VAL A 178 5.04 -24.86 -6.76
C VAL A 178 3.88 -23.86 -6.79
N ALA A 179 4.12 -22.67 -7.32
CA ALA A 179 3.07 -21.68 -7.50
C ALA A 179 2.00 -22.14 -8.49
N LEU A 180 2.39 -22.83 -9.58
CA LEU A 180 1.46 -23.44 -10.52
C LEU A 180 0.60 -24.51 -9.85
N HIS A 181 1.22 -25.35 -9.00
CA HIS A 181 0.47 -26.34 -8.22
C HIS A 181 -0.56 -25.66 -7.30
N HIS A 182 -0.18 -24.61 -6.56
CA HIS A 182 -1.12 -23.84 -5.74
C HIS A 182 -2.24 -23.23 -6.57
N TYR A 183 -1.92 -22.63 -7.72
CA TYR A 183 -2.88 -22.02 -8.63
C TYR A 183 -3.96 -23.03 -9.08
N LEU A 184 -3.55 -24.24 -9.44
CA LEU A 184 -4.46 -25.30 -9.89
C LEU A 184 -5.27 -25.91 -8.73
N THR A 185 -4.68 -25.99 -7.53
CA THR A 185 -5.31 -26.63 -6.35
C THR A 185 -6.23 -25.69 -5.59
N PHE A 186 -5.88 -24.40 -5.48
CA PHE A 186 -6.60 -23.41 -4.67
C PHE A 186 -7.40 -22.40 -5.49
N HIS A 187 -7.99 -22.81 -6.62
CA HIS A 187 -8.82 -21.95 -7.47
C HIS A 187 -8.15 -20.63 -7.82
N ALA A 188 -6.97 -20.67 -8.43
CA ALA A 188 -6.16 -19.53 -8.84
C ALA A 188 -5.53 -18.70 -7.69
N VAL A 189 -5.54 -19.21 -6.46
CA VAL A 189 -4.85 -18.56 -5.34
C VAL A 189 -3.42 -19.07 -5.24
N VAL A 190 -2.46 -18.13 -5.31
CA VAL A 190 -1.05 -18.40 -5.04
C VAL A 190 -0.68 -17.65 -3.77
N PRO A 191 -0.37 -18.33 -2.65
CA PRO A 191 0.00 -17.68 -1.40
C PRO A 191 1.29 -16.86 -1.51
N ALA A 192 1.39 -15.77 -0.74
CA ALA A 192 2.67 -15.07 -0.59
C ALA A 192 3.73 -16.00 0.04
N PRO A 193 5.02 -15.82 -0.28
CA PRO A 193 5.58 -14.76 -1.13
C PRO A 193 5.54 -15.07 -2.65
N ARG A 194 5.03 -16.24 -3.06
CA ARG A 194 5.13 -16.71 -4.44
C ARG A 194 4.19 -15.96 -5.39
N THR A 195 4.59 -15.91 -6.67
CA THR A 195 3.74 -15.63 -7.83
C THR A 195 3.89 -16.77 -8.84
N LEU A 196 3.16 -16.75 -9.94
CA LEU A 196 3.35 -17.74 -11.00
C LEU A 196 4.71 -17.63 -11.71
N LEU A 197 5.42 -16.50 -11.54
CA LEU A 197 6.73 -16.28 -12.14
C LEU A 197 7.83 -16.43 -11.08
N SER A 198 8.87 -17.20 -11.40
CA SER A 198 9.99 -17.49 -10.50
C SER A 198 10.73 -16.21 -10.04
N GLY A 199 10.88 -15.22 -10.95
CA GLY A 199 11.58 -13.98 -10.65
C GLY A 199 10.75 -12.90 -9.96
N VAL A 200 9.49 -13.18 -9.61
CA VAL A 200 8.60 -12.17 -8.97
C VAL A 200 8.00 -12.72 -7.69
N THR A 201 8.16 -11.98 -6.60
CA THR A 201 7.56 -12.30 -5.30
C THR A 201 6.49 -11.28 -4.90
N LYS A 202 5.68 -11.61 -3.91
CA LYS A 202 4.72 -10.70 -3.27
C LYS A 202 5.24 -10.29 -1.90
N LEU A 203 5.21 -9.01 -1.58
CA LEU A 203 5.33 -8.61 -0.18
C LEU A 203 4.12 -9.15 0.60
N ALA A 204 4.35 -9.79 1.73
CA ALA A 204 3.27 -10.36 2.54
C ALA A 204 2.30 -9.27 3.06
N PRO A 205 1.02 -9.59 3.36
CA PRO A 205 0.14 -8.70 4.11
C PRO A 205 0.76 -8.26 5.44
N ALA A 206 0.34 -7.12 5.96
CA ALA A 206 0.79 -6.58 7.24
C ALA A 206 2.32 -6.46 7.38
N THR A 207 3.04 -6.27 6.28
CA THR A 207 4.50 -6.27 6.29
C THR A 207 5.06 -4.90 5.91
N ILE A 208 6.08 -4.50 6.65
CA ILE A 208 7.00 -3.42 6.30
C ILE A 208 8.36 -4.03 5.95
N LEU A 209 8.89 -3.67 4.79
CA LEU A 209 10.22 -4.05 4.31
C LEU A 209 11.08 -2.79 4.25
N VAL A 210 12.17 -2.78 5.01
CA VAL A 210 13.17 -1.73 4.98
C VAL A 210 14.35 -2.21 4.15
N VAL A 211 14.74 -1.41 3.17
CA VAL A 211 15.90 -1.62 2.31
C VAL A 211 16.94 -0.57 2.67
N GLU A 212 18.04 -1.02 3.25
CA GLU A 212 19.17 -0.16 3.63
C GLU A 212 20.05 0.18 2.41
N PRO A 213 20.83 1.27 2.44
CA PRO A 213 21.69 1.67 1.31
C PRO A 213 22.72 0.62 0.91
N ASP A 214 23.14 -0.23 1.84
CA ASP A 214 24.06 -1.35 1.60
C ASP A 214 23.39 -2.62 1.06
N GLY A 215 22.08 -2.55 0.78
CA GLY A 215 21.29 -3.65 0.25
C GLY A 215 20.75 -4.62 1.29
N ARG A 216 21.08 -4.45 2.56
CA ARG A 216 20.46 -5.26 3.62
C ARG A 216 18.98 -4.98 3.67
N ARG A 217 18.19 -6.05 3.83
CA ARG A 217 16.73 -5.98 3.90
C ARG A 217 16.28 -6.53 5.24
N ARG A 218 15.28 -5.84 5.82
CA ARG A 218 14.66 -6.26 7.05
C ARG A 218 13.13 -6.17 6.89
N GLU A 219 12.48 -7.28 7.13
CA GLU A 219 11.02 -7.36 7.15
C GLU A 219 10.51 -7.38 8.59
N ARG A 220 9.39 -6.71 8.83
CA ARG A 220 8.63 -6.77 10.07
C ARG A 220 7.16 -6.93 9.76
N GLU A 221 6.55 -8.02 10.25
CA GLU A 221 5.10 -8.15 10.33
C GLU A 221 4.61 -7.22 11.44
N TYR A 222 3.80 -6.22 11.10
CA TYR A 222 3.33 -5.23 12.06
C TYR A 222 1.93 -5.53 12.61
N TRP A 223 1.21 -6.49 12.04
CA TRP A 223 -0.09 -6.92 12.51
C TRP A 223 -0.36 -8.39 12.14
N ASN A 224 -0.93 -9.12 13.10
CA ASN A 224 -1.32 -10.51 12.92
C ASN A 224 -2.67 -10.74 13.62
N PRO A 225 -3.72 -11.22 12.92
CA PRO A 225 -5.05 -11.39 13.50
C PRO A 225 -5.09 -12.42 14.63
N TRP A 226 -4.17 -13.37 14.64
CA TRP A 226 -4.11 -14.42 15.66
C TRP A 226 -3.44 -13.97 16.95
N ILE A 227 -2.64 -12.90 16.91
CA ILE A 227 -1.89 -12.36 18.05
C ILE A 227 -2.55 -11.09 18.60
N ALA A 228 -3.31 -10.38 17.77
CA ALA A 228 -3.89 -9.08 18.11
C ALA A 228 -4.95 -9.12 19.24
N GLY A 229 -5.34 -10.30 19.71
CA GLY A 229 -6.39 -10.47 20.70
C GLY A 229 -7.79 -10.20 20.15
N PRO A 230 -8.83 -10.36 20.98
CA PRO A 230 -10.19 -10.02 20.57
C PRO A 230 -10.32 -8.52 20.29
N PRO A 231 -11.17 -8.11 19.32
CA PRO A 231 -11.40 -6.70 19.05
C PRO A 231 -11.86 -5.97 20.31
N ALA A 232 -11.43 -4.72 20.50
CA ALA A 232 -11.84 -3.88 21.63
C ALA A 232 -13.37 -3.69 21.73
N ALA A 233 -14.11 -3.97 20.67
CA ALA A 233 -15.57 -3.95 20.61
C ALA A 233 -16.21 -5.31 20.96
N ALA A 234 -15.42 -6.34 21.29
CA ALA A 234 -15.99 -7.59 21.78
C ALA A 234 -16.70 -7.33 23.13
N PRO A 235 -17.91 -7.87 23.37
CA PRO A 235 -18.58 -7.71 24.65
C PRO A 235 -17.68 -8.20 25.78
N SER A 236 -17.29 -7.31 26.71
CA SER A 236 -16.49 -7.64 27.87
C SER A 236 -17.40 -8.24 28.94
N GLY A 237 -17.23 -9.53 29.26
CA GLY A 237 -17.90 -10.20 30.35
C GLY A 237 -17.97 -11.70 30.13
N GLY A 238 -17.46 -12.48 31.10
CA GLY A 238 -17.62 -13.91 31.13
C GLY A 238 -19.12 -14.26 31.05
N ASP A 239 -19.47 -15.39 30.49
CA ASP A 239 -20.84 -15.87 30.22
C ASP A 239 -21.71 -15.01 29.28
N SER A 240 -21.14 -14.08 28.56
CA SER A 240 -21.84 -13.23 27.60
C SER A 240 -22.15 -13.96 26.28
N ALA A 241 -22.92 -15.02 26.39
CA ALA A 241 -23.58 -15.65 25.25
C ALA A 241 -24.87 -14.89 24.87
N ASP A 242 -24.99 -13.59 25.18
CA ASP A 242 -26.14 -12.82 24.71
C ASP A 242 -25.95 -12.54 23.20
N PRO A 243 -26.70 -13.24 22.33
CA PRO A 243 -26.60 -13.05 20.89
C PRO A 243 -26.89 -11.62 20.46
N ARG A 244 -27.70 -10.87 21.23
CA ARG A 244 -28.04 -9.47 20.90
C ARG A 244 -26.85 -8.55 21.09
N ALA A 245 -26.07 -8.71 22.17
CA ALA A 245 -24.87 -7.92 22.40
C ALA A 245 -23.83 -8.12 21.29
N TRP A 246 -23.68 -9.35 20.79
CA TRP A 246 -22.82 -9.65 19.64
C TRP A 246 -23.37 -9.06 18.34
N GLN A 247 -24.67 -9.15 18.11
CA GLN A 247 -25.32 -8.56 16.94
C GLN A 247 -25.10 -7.04 16.90
N ASP A 248 -25.32 -6.34 18.01
CA ASP A 248 -25.14 -4.89 18.11
C ASP A 248 -23.67 -4.49 17.89
N ALA A 249 -22.73 -5.26 18.44
CA ALA A 249 -21.31 -5.04 18.25
C ALA A 249 -20.89 -5.21 16.75
N VAL A 250 -21.37 -6.26 16.11
CA VAL A 250 -21.12 -6.53 14.69
C VAL A 250 -21.75 -5.44 13.80
N GLU A 251 -23.01 -5.07 14.06
CA GLU A 251 -23.67 -4.00 13.31
C GLU A 251 -22.91 -2.68 13.44
N THR A 252 -22.51 -2.31 14.66
CA THR A 252 -21.72 -1.10 14.91
C THR A 252 -20.39 -1.14 14.15
N ALA A 253 -19.68 -2.26 14.19
CA ALA A 253 -18.42 -2.41 13.48
C ALA A 253 -18.59 -2.31 11.94
N LEU A 254 -19.65 -2.91 11.41
CA LEU A 254 -19.98 -2.84 9.98
C LEU A 254 -20.32 -1.41 9.54
N ARG A 255 -21.14 -0.69 10.31
CA ARG A 255 -21.47 0.72 10.02
C ARG A 255 -20.22 1.60 10.00
N VAL A 256 -19.32 1.43 10.96
CA VAL A 256 -18.04 2.13 10.99
C VAL A 256 -17.19 1.77 9.77
N ALA A 257 -17.12 0.50 9.42
CA ALA A 257 -16.35 0.01 8.28
C ALA A 257 -16.88 0.56 6.94
N VAL A 258 -18.21 0.62 6.76
CA VAL A 258 -18.85 1.20 5.57
C VAL A 258 -18.55 2.70 5.49
N ARG A 259 -18.82 3.46 6.57
CA ARG A 259 -18.57 4.92 6.60
C ARG A 259 -17.12 5.30 6.27
N ARG A 260 -16.15 4.55 6.78
CA ARG A 260 -14.73 4.75 6.48
C ARG A 260 -14.42 4.59 4.98
N ARG A 261 -15.12 3.73 4.28
CA ARG A 261 -14.91 3.48 2.85
C ARG A 261 -15.59 4.48 1.92
N LEU A 262 -16.44 5.36 2.47
CA LEU A 262 -17.07 6.46 1.73
C LEU A 262 -16.18 7.72 1.66
N VAL A 263 -14.96 7.67 2.21
CA VAL A 263 -14.02 8.79 2.18
C VAL A 263 -13.50 8.97 0.74
N ALA A 264 -14.01 9.98 0.07
CA ALA A 264 -13.64 10.36 -1.31
C ALA A 264 -14.05 11.81 -1.57
N ASP A 265 -13.36 12.46 -2.51
CA ASP A 265 -13.72 13.79 -3.05
C ASP A 265 -14.41 13.66 -4.42
N VAL A 266 -14.83 12.44 -4.78
CA VAL A 266 -15.60 12.09 -5.97
C VAL A 266 -16.89 11.35 -5.56
N PRO A 267 -17.93 11.30 -6.42
CA PRO A 267 -19.11 10.50 -6.15
C PRO A 267 -18.76 9.01 -5.93
N VAL A 268 -19.31 8.43 -4.88
CA VAL A 268 -19.11 7.01 -4.54
C VAL A 268 -20.35 6.22 -4.93
N GLY A 269 -20.15 5.18 -5.73
CA GLY A 269 -21.18 4.22 -6.09
C GLY A 269 -20.97 2.88 -5.40
N VAL A 270 -22.04 2.11 -5.21
CA VAL A 270 -22.00 0.76 -4.63
C VAL A 270 -22.53 -0.24 -5.66
N LEU A 271 -21.78 -1.34 -5.84
CA LEU A 271 -22.22 -2.45 -6.68
C LEU A 271 -23.14 -3.37 -5.86
N LEU A 272 -24.39 -3.47 -6.29
CA LEU A 272 -25.40 -4.32 -5.66
C LEU A 272 -25.65 -5.57 -6.51
N SER A 273 -25.19 -6.72 -6.05
CA SER A 273 -25.40 -8.01 -6.73
C SER A 273 -26.77 -8.65 -6.47
N GLY A 274 -27.55 -8.10 -5.55
CA GLY A 274 -28.83 -8.67 -5.10
C GLY A 274 -28.67 -9.80 -4.06
N GLY A 275 -27.46 -10.15 -3.67
CA GLY A 275 -27.19 -11.08 -2.57
C GLY A 275 -27.39 -10.44 -1.19
N LEU A 276 -27.52 -11.28 -0.16
CA LEU A 276 -27.77 -10.84 1.22
C LEU A 276 -26.66 -9.87 1.70
N ASP A 277 -25.39 -10.24 1.51
CA ASP A 277 -24.24 -9.46 2.00
C ASP A 277 -24.17 -8.08 1.34
N SER A 278 -24.31 -8.02 0.01
CA SER A 278 -24.28 -6.76 -0.72
C SER A 278 -25.45 -5.85 -0.37
N SER A 279 -26.65 -6.43 -0.16
CA SER A 279 -27.84 -5.69 0.28
C SER A 279 -27.67 -5.12 1.67
N LEU A 280 -27.08 -5.88 2.60
CA LEU A 280 -26.76 -5.41 3.95
C LEU A 280 -25.78 -4.22 3.90
N ILE A 281 -24.69 -4.33 3.13
CA ILE A 281 -23.70 -3.24 3.01
C ILE A 281 -24.35 -1.96 2.45
N VAL A 282 -25.27 -2.08 1.50
CA VAL A 282 -25.99 -0.91 0.92
C VAL A 282 -26.97 -0.30 1.93
N ALA A 283 -27.58 -1.13 2.79
CA ALA A 283 -28.54 -0.67 3.81
C ALA A 283 -27.88 0.04 5.01
N LEU A 284 -26.60 -0.21 5.28
CA LEU A 284 -25.80 0.39 6.36
C LEU A 284 -25.23 1.75 6.01
#